data_4929346704b12cec82dee7da810e9f0b
#
_entry.id   4929346704b12cec82dee7da810e9f0b
#
_cell.length_a   1.000
_cell.length_b   1.000
_cell.length_c   1.000
_cell.angle_alpha   90.00
_cell.angle_beta   90.00
_cell.angle_gamma   90.00
#
_symmetry.space_group_name_H-M   'P 1'
#
loop_
_entity.id
_entity.type
_entity.pdbx_description
1 polymer ?
#
loop_
_entity_poly.entity_id
_entity_poly.type
_entity_poly.pdbx_seq_one_letter_code
_entity_poly.pdbx_strand_id
1 'polypeptide(L)'
;TSQVPSTKPKGVIYIFLSGGLGQHDSFDPKPDAPENIRGEFKPIATRTPGVRICEHLPMLAERSDRWALVRSLTHPYNEHSLGHHVMLTGRTPKPSGFDGNRPKPTDFPSIASVVTGLFPPRNNLPPAAVLPEKLVHVTGRTIPGQFAGEMGPRFDPWFIEASNYRDASYVHGAFPEYGFQRADGKTTPANYRFEAPRLELGHDTLPDRVESRTR
;
A
#
# COMPACT_ATOMS: atom_id res chain seq x y z
N THR A 1 2.59 -15.10 -32.99
CA THR A 1 1.83 -15.11 -31.73
C THR A 1 2.66 -15.80 -30.67
N SER A 2 3.47 -15.04 -29.91
CA SER A 2 4.19 -15.56 -28.75
C SER A 2 3.18 -15.94 -27.66
N GLN A 3 3.05 -17.23 -27.38
CA GLN A 3 2.28 -17.69 -26.24
C GLN A 3 2.97 -17.19 -24.97
N VAL A 4 2.31 -16.30 -24.24
CA VAL A 4 2.71 -15.97 -22.88
C VAL A 4 2.62 -17.25 -22.04
N PRO A 5 3.68 -17.68 -21.35
CA PRO A 5 3.60 -18.86 -20.51
C PRO A 5 2.51 -18.64 -19.45
N SER A 6 1.54 -19.55 -19.40
CA SER A 6 0.45 -19.54 -18.42
C SER A 6 0.98 -19.98 -17.05
N THR A 7 1.88 -19.20 -16.47
CA THR A 7 2.25 -19.37 -15.07
C THR A 7 1.26 -18.60 -14.22
N LYS A 8 0.42 -19.31 -13.47
CA LYS A 8 -0.46 -18.68 -12.48
C LYS A 8 0.39 -17.82 -11.54
N PRO A 9 0.00 -16.56 -11.26
CA PRO A 9 0.73 -15.72 -10.32
C PRO A 9 0.82 -16.44 -8.96
N LYS A 10 2.02 -16.45 -8.38
CA LYS A 10 2.27 -17.12 -7.09
C LYS A 10 1.94 -16.23 -5.90
N GLY A 11 1.83 -14.91 -6.11
CA GLY A 11 1.52 -13.92 -5.09
C GLY A 11 1.20 -12.58 -5.74
N VAL A 12 0.65 -11.67 -4.93
CA VAL A 12 0.34 -10.30 -5.31
C VAL A 12 0.99 -9.36 -4.29
N ILE A 13 1.66 -8.33 -4.77
CA ILE A 13 2.12 -7.21 -3.96
C ILE A 13 1.23 -6.01 -4.31
N TYR A 14 0.42 -5.57 -3.34
CA TYR A 14 -0.40 -4.38 -3.47
C TYR A 14 0.33 -3.18 -2.86
N ILE A 15 0.80 -2.26 -3.69
CA ILE A 15 1.49 -1.06 -3.24
C ILE A 15 0.47 0.07 -3.15
N PHE A 16 0.13 0.46 -1.93
CA PHE A 16 -0.80 1.54 -1.65
C PHE A 16 -0.02 2.81 -1.28
N LEU A 17 -0.13 3.82 -2.13
CA LEU A 17 0.56 5.10 -1.96
C LEU A 17 -0.41 6.10 -1.30
N SER A 18 -0.50 6.06 0.02
CA SER A 18 -1.35 6.95 0.80
C SER A 18 -0.80 8.38 0.81
N GLY A 19 -1.63 9.36 0.42
CA GLY A 19 -1.30 10.77 0.50
C GLY A 19 -0.39 11.33 -0.60
N GLY A 20 -0.04 10.54 -1.57
CA GLY A 20 0.75 10.93 -2.74
C GLY A 20 0.62 9.80 -3.75
N LEU A 21 1.05 9.93 -4.76
CA LEU A 21 1.52 10.48 -5.95
C LEU A 21 0.35 11.15 -6.73
N GLY A 22 0.40 12.43 -6.99
CA GLY A 22 -0.63 13.12 -7.77
C GLY A 22 -0.79 12.48 -9.15
N GLN A 23 -2.01 12.24 -9.61
CA GLN A 23 -2.26 11.63 -10.92
C GLN A 23 -1.60 12.42 -12.04
N HIS A 24 -1.76 13.74 -12.03
CA HIS A 24 -1.22 14.66 -13.04
C HIS A 24 0.31 14.75 -12.99
N ASP A 25 0.89 14.54 -11.81
CA ASP A 25 2.33 14.63 -11.57
C ASP A 25 3.04 13.27 -11.73
N SER A 26 2.31 12.25 -12.16
CA SER A 26 2.86 10.90 -12.29
C SER A 26 2.47 10.19 -13.60
N PHE A 27 1.37 9.45 -13.57
CA PHE A 27 1.00 8.55 -14.68
C PHE A 27 0.07 9.18 -15.72
N ASP A 28 -0.46 10.37 -15.46
CA ASP A 28 -1.40 11.04 -16.37
C ASP A 28 -1.15 12.56 -16.45
N PRO A 29 -0.01 13.02 -16.97
CA PRO A 29 0.40 14.43 -16.96
C PRO A 29 -0.52 15.38 -17.74
N LYS A 30 -1.40 14.87 -18.62
CA LYS A 30 -2.35 15.66 -19.43
C LYS A 30 -1.70 16.86 -20.13
N PRO A 31 -0.66 16.66 -20.97
CA PRO A 31 0.12 17.77 -21.52
C PRO A 31 -0.69 18.74 -22.37
N ASP A 32 -1.78 18.27 -22.97
CA ASP A 32 -2.65 19.07 -23.84
C ASP A 32 -3.79 19.78 -23.08
N ALA A 33 -3.86 19.59 -21.75
CA ALA A 33 -4.84 20.26 -20.90
C ALA A 33 -4.39 21.71 -20.57
N PRO A 34 -5.32 22.59 -20.17
CA PRO A 34 -4.99 23.92 -19.67
C PRO A 34 -4.02 23.86 -18.48
N GLU A 35 -3.26 24.93 -18.27
CA GLU A 35 -2.20 25.01 -17.28
C GLU A 35 -2.65 24.72 -15.84
N ASN A 36 -3.88 25.08 -15.52
CA ASN A 36 -4.48 24.81 -14.20
C ASN A 36 -4.97 23.34 -14.02
N ILE A 37 -4.81 22.49 -15.03
CA ILE A 37 -5.22 21.08 -14.99
C ILE A 37 -4.02 20.15 -15.23
N ARG A 38 -3.11 20.52 -16.15
CA ARG A 38 -1.94 19.69 -16.45
C ARG A 38 -0.97 19.63 -15.26
N GLY A 39 -0.21 18.53 -15.15
CA GLY A 39 0.86 18.42 -14.16
C GLY A 39 2.00 19.43 -14.42
N GLU A 40 2.74 19.77 -13.39
CA GLU A 40 3.91 20.68 -13.48
C GLU A 40 5.10 20.04 -14.18
N PHE A 41 5.21 18.71 -14.11
CA PHE A 41 6.35 17.97 -14.66
C PHE A 41 6.16 17.65 -16.13
N LYS A 42 7.27 17.54 -16.85
CA LYS A 42 7.26 17.21 -18.28
C LYS A 42 6.88 15.75 -18.51
N PRO A 43 6.02 15.49 -19.51
CA PRO A 43 5.73 14.13 -19.91
C PRO A 43 6.87 13.56 -20.78
N ILE A 44 7.38 12.39 -20.42
CA ILE A 44 8.30 11.61 -21.22
C ILE A 44 7.60 10.47 -21.95
N ALA A 45 8.11 10.12 -23.12
CA ALA A 45 7.65 8.94 -23.83
C ALA A 45 8.03 7.67 -23.08
N THR A 46 7.17 6.67 -23.15
CA THR A 46 7.45 5.34 -22.64
C THR A 46 7.82 4.39 -23.78
N ARG A 47 8.25 3.19 -23.47
CA ARG A 47 8.49 2.12 -24.44
C ARG A 47 7.21 1.72 -25.20
N THR A 48 6.05 1.94 -24.58
CA THR A 48 4.74 1.69 -25.18
C THR A 48 4.30 2.91 -25.98
N PRO A 49 4.14 2.82 -27.31
CA PRO A 49 3.72 3.95 -28.15
C PRO A 49 2.42 4.59 -27.65
N GLY A 50 2.39 5.93 -27.62
CA GLY A 50 1.22 6.69 -27.19
C GLY A 50 1.04 6.84 -25.67
N VAL A 51 1.82 6.11 -24.87
CA VAL A 51 1.79 6.25 -23.40
C VAL A 51 2.90 7.20 -22.96
N ARG A 52 2.53 8.22 -22.21
CA ARG A 52 3.45 9.20 -21.59
C ARG A 52 3.21 9.22 -20.08
N ILE A 53 4.28 9.35 -19.33
CA ILE A 53 4.28 9.51 -17.87
C ILE A 53 5.24 10.63 -17.47
N CYS A 54 5.25 11.00 -16.18
CA CYS A 54 6.12 12.04 -15.65
C CYS A 54 7.62 11.73 -15.84
N GLU A 55 8.41 12.77 -16.12
CA GLU A 55 9.86 12.71 -16.30
C GLU A 55 10.64 12.15 -15.11
N HIS A 56 10.05 12.19 -13.91
CA HIS A 56 10.65 11.62 -12.71
C HIS A 56 10.48 10.10 -12.58
N LEU A 57 9.83 9.45 -13.57
CA LEU A 57 9.61 8.00 -13.60
C LEU A 57 10.32 7.31 -14.78
N PRO A 58 11.60 7.63 -15.10
CA PRO A 58 12.26 7.12 -16.30
C PRO A 58 12.38 5.59 -16.32
N MET A 59 12.65 4.98 -15.17
CA MET A 59 12.76 3.52 -15.06
C MET A 59 11.43 2.80 -15.32
N LEU A 60 10.30 3.41 -14.97
CA LEU A 60 8.98 2.88 -15.32
C LEU A 60 8.66 3.11 -16.79
N ALA A 61 9.06 4.25 -17.35
CA ALA A 61 8.89 4.53 -18.76
C ALA A 61 9.60 3.47 -19.64
N GLU A 62 10.83 3.12 -19.30
CA GLU A 62 11.61 2.07 -19.99
C GLU A 62 11.00 0.67 -19.89
N ARG A 63 10.19 0.41 -18.86
CA ARG A 63 9.59 -0.90 -18.57
C ARG A 63 8.09 -0.93 -18.81
N SER A 64 7.57 0.01 -19.61
CA SER A 64 6.12 0.13 -19.80
C SER A 64 5.48 -1.07 -20.53
N ASP A 65 6.27 -1.90 -21.16
CA ASP A 65 5.87 -3.19 -21.73
C ASP A 65 5.56 -4.26 -20.69
N ARG A 66 5.83 -3.99 -19.39
CA ARG A 66 5.66 -4.93 -18.27
C ARG A 66 4.55 -4.56 -17.30
N TRP A 67 3.88 -3.43 -17.51
CA TRP A 67 2.78 -2.98 -16.66
C TRP A 67 1.61 -2.45 -17.50
N ALA A 68 0.45 -2.41 -16.89
CA ALA A 68 -0.75 -1.82 -17.45
C ALA A 68 -1.15 -0.58 -16.66
N LEU A 69 -1.66 0.44 -17.35
CA LEU A 69 -2.13 1.68 -16.76
C LEU A 69 -3.64 1.81 -16.92
N VAL A 70 -4.35 1.91 -15.80
CA VAL A 70 -5.79 2.16 -15.75
C VAL A 70 -6.03 3.57 -15.24
N ARG A 71 -6.29 4.52 -16.14
CA ARG A 71 -6.55 5.93 -15.83
C ARG A 71 -8.00 6.25 -15.49
N SER A 72 -8.90 5.31 -15.71
CA SER A 72 -10.36 5.48 -15.55
C SER A 72 -10.90 5.08 -14.19
N LEU A 73 -10.02 4.69 -13.25
CA LEU A 73 -10.44 4.39 -11.88
C LEU A 73 -10.91 5.68 -11.20
N THR A 74 -12.10 5.64 -10.66
CA THR A 74 -12.72 6.77 -9.98
C THR A 74 -13.64 6.33 -8.85
N HIS A 75 -13.92 7.23 -7.92
CA HIS A 75 -14.92 7.06 -6.88
C HIS A 75 -15.54 8.42 -6.51
N PRO A 76 -16.74 8.46 -5.90
CA PRO A 76 -17.47 9.71 -5.65
C PRO A 76 -16.97 10.50 -4.42
N TYR A 77 -15.96 10.02 -3.71
CA TYR A 77 -15.54 10.61 -2.44
C TYR A 77 -14.30 11.49 -2.62
N ASN A 78 -14.35 12.67 -2.03
CA ASN A 78 -13.23 13.60 -1.92
C ASN A 78 -12.66 13.69 -0.48
N GLU A 79 -13.10 12.82 0.40
CA GLU A 79 -12.69 12.72 1.80
C GLU A 79 -11.69 11.58 1.97
N HIS A 80 -10.59 11.83 2.68
CA HIS A 80 -9.46 10.91 2.81
C HIS A 80 -9.87 9.51 3.29
N SER A 81 -10.64 9.43 4.38
CA SER A 81 -10.92 8.12 5.00
C SER A 81 -11.83 7.25 4.14
N LEU A 82 -12.83 7.84 3.45
CA LEU A 82 -13.65 7.11 2.49
C LEU A 82 -12.85 6.75 1.22
N GLY A 83 -11.99 7.64 0.74
CA GLY A 83 -11.09 7.33 -0.36
C GLY A 83 -10.18 6.14 -0.05
N HIS A 84 -9.53 6.14 1.10
CA HIS A 84 -8.75 5.00 1.58
C HIS A 84 -9.57 3.71 1.66
N HIS A 85 -10.78 3.81 2.24
CA HIS A 85 -11.68 2.66 2.37
C HIS A 85 -12.00 2.05 1.00
N VAL A 86 -12.37 2.86 0.00
CA VAL A 86 -12.64 2.38 -1.35
C VAL A 86 -11.41 1.68 -1.96
N MET A 87 -10.25 2.29 -1.85
CA MET A 87 -9.02 1.74 -2.42
C MET A 87 -8.59 0.43 -1.75
N LEU A 88 -8.78 0.31 -0.45
CA LEU A 88 -8.35 -0.87 0.31
C LEU A 88 -9.35 -2.02 0.27
N THR A 89 -10.63 -1.72 0.06
CA THR A 89 -11.72 -2.73 0.05
C THR A 89 -12.24 -3.06 -1.34
N GLY A 90 -12.02 -2.18 -2.33
CA GLY A 90 -12.63 -2.27 -3.65
C GLY A 90 -14.17 -2.01 -3.64
N ARG A 91 -14.72 -1.45 -2.56
CA ARG A 91 -16.15 -1.24 -2.38
C ARG A 91 -16.49 0.25 -2.36
N THR A 92 -17.26 0.70 -3.33
CA THR A 92 -17.69 2.10 -3.45
C THR A 92 -18.78 2.51 -2.45
N PRO A 93 -19.78 1.67 -2.08
CA PRO A 93 -20.77 2.07 -1.11
C PRO A 93 -20.16 2.44 0.24
N LYS A 94 -20.71 3.46 0.89
CA LYS A 94 -20.32 3.79 2.25
C LYS A 94 -20.88 2.76 3.23
N PRO A 95 -20.05 2.16 4.10
CA PRO A 95 -20.54 1.23 5.12
C PRO A 95 -21.52 1.88 6.08
N SER A 96 -22.44 1.10 6.61
CA SER A 96 -23.39 1.58 7.62
C SER A 96 -22.66 2.04 8.88
N GLY A 97 -22.95 3.27 9.31
CA GLY A 97 -22.30 3.87 10.48
C GLY A 97 -20.80 4.13 10.33
N PHE A 98 -20.29 4.24 9.10
CA PHE A 98 -18.88 4.53 8.85
C PHE A 98 -18.36 5.71 9.67
N ASP A 99 -17.20 5.53 10.26
CA ASP A 99 -16.48 6.54 11.03
C ASP A 99 -15.06 6.74 10.46
N GLY A 100 -14.81 7.87 9.86
CA GLY A 100 -13.50 8.18 9.28
C GLY A 100 -12.34 8.26 10.27
N ASN A 101 -12.63 8.24 11.57
CA ASN A 101 -11.62 8.37 12.62
C ASN A 101 -11.21 7.04 13.24
N ARG A 102 -11.97 5.99 13.02
CA ARG A 102 -11.68 4.65 13.59
C ARG A 102 -12.34 3.54 12.78
N PRO A 103 -11.69 2.39 12.63
CA PRO A 103 -12.29 1.20 12.05
C PRO A 103 -13.49 0.71 12.88
N LYS A 104 -14.48 0.14 12.20
CA LYS A 104 -15.66 -0.46 12.81
C LYS A 104 -15.89 -1.89 12.33
N PRO A 105 -16.54 -2.72 13.15
CA PRO A 105 -16.94 -4.08 12.73
C PRO A 105 -17.89 -4.11 11.54
N THR A 106 -18.53 -2.97 11.22
CA THR A 106 -19.46 -2.83 10.08
C THR A 106 -18.77 -2.33 8.82
N ASP A 107 -17.47 -2.06 8.85
CA ASP A 107 -16.70 -1.69 7.67
C ASP A 107 -16.59 -2.88 6.71
N PHE A 108 -16.48 -2.60 5.42
CA PHE A 108 -16.19 -3.66 4.47
C PHE A 108 -14.79 -4.22 4.68
N PRO A 109 -14.59 -5.53 4.46
CA PRO A 109 -13.28 -6.14 4.63
C PRO A 109 -12.27 -5.62 3.60
N SER A 110 -11.03 -5.46 4.03
CA SER A 110 -9.92 -5.17 3.13
C SER A 110 -9.70 -6.30 2.14
N ILE A 111 -9.09 -6.00 0.99
CA ILE A 111 -8.65 -7.01 0.02
C ILE A 111 -7.76 -8.07 0.71
N ALA A 112 -6.86 -7.64 1.59
CA ALA A 112 -6.00 -8.54 2.36
C ALA A 112 -6.79 -9.46 3.29
N SER A 113 -7.84 -8.94 3.95
CA SER A 113 -8.73 -9.74 4.80
C SER A 113 -9.54 -10.77 4.01
N VAL A 114 -10.02 -10.37 2.83
CA VAL A 114 -10.71 -11.32 1.92
C VAL A 114 -9.77 -12.47 1.53
N VAL A 115 -8.51 -12.16 1.20
CA VAL A 115 -7.49 -13.17 0.91
C VAL A 115 -7.27 -14.09 2.10
N THR A 116 -7.19 -13.52 3.32
CA THR A 116 -7.05 -14.31 4.56
C THR A 116 -8.24 -15.24 4.78
N GLY A 117 -9.45 -14.83 4.41
CA GLY A 117 -10.64 -15.67 4.50
C GLY A 117 -10.77 -16.76 3.44
N LEU A 118 -10.16 -16.56 2.28
CA LEU A 118 -10.25 -17.48 1.14
C LEU A 118 -9.15 -18.54 1.10
N PHE A 119 -7.99 -18.25 1.68
CA PHE A 119 -6.82 -19.13 1.59
C PHE A 119 -6.34 -19.55 2.98
N PRO A 120 -5.99 -20.84 3.17
CA PRO A 120 -5.38 -21.29 4.42
C PRO A 120 -3.94 -20.76 4.54
N PRO A 121 -3.42 -20.65 5.77
CA PRO A 121 -2.00 -20.42 6.03
C PRO A 121 -1.15 -21.49 5.34
N ARG A 122 0.02 -21.08 4.83
CA ARG A 122 0.96 -21.98 4.17
C ARG A 122 2.34 -21.87 4.82
N ASN A 123 2.90 -22.99 5.23
CA ASN A 123 4.19 -23.04 5.93
C ASN A 123 4.22 -22.12 7.19
N ASN A 124 3.15 -22.13 7.96
CA ASN A 124 2.95 -21.24 9.12
C ASN A 124 2.96 -19.74 8.81
N LEU A 125 2.86 -19.37 7.53
CA LEU A 125 2.73 -17.98 7.13
C LEU A 125 1.26 -17.67 6.78
N PRO A 126 0.74 -16.54 7.26
CA PRO A 126 -0.60 -16.10 6.92
C PRO A 126 -0.71 -15.79 5.43
N PRO A 127 -1.92 -15.92 4.83
CA PRO A 127 -2.12 -15.70 3.40
C PRO A 127 -1.89 -14.26 2.97
N ALA A 128 -2.07 -13.31 3.87
CA ALA A 128 -1.88 -11.89 3.60
C ALA A 128 -1.17 -11.19 4.75
N ALA A 129 -0.23 -10.31 4.42
CA ALA A 129 0.48 -9.46 5.35
C ALA A 129 0.41 -8.00 4.90
N VAL A 130 0.42 -7.09 5.86
CA VAL A 130 0.47 -5.64 5.66
C VAL A 130 1.80 -5.12 6.20
N LEU A 131 2.53 -4.41 5.36
CA LEU A 131 3.82 -3.82 5.63
C LEU A 131 3.78 -2.32 5.27
N PRO A 132 4.62 -1.49 5.84
CA PRO A 132 5.53 -1.76 6.97
C PRO A 132 4.79 -1.71 8.31
N GLU A 133 3.56 -1.25 8.33
CA GLU A 133 2.73 -1.04 9.52
C GLU A 133 1.26 -0.83 9.17
N LYS A 134 0.42 -0.70 10.18
CA LYS A 134 -0.95 -0.22 10.02
C LYS A 134 -0.96 1.21 9.49
N LEU A 135 -1.94 1.53 8.65
CA LEU A 135 -2.18 2.91 8.24
C LEU A 135 -2.74 3.71 9.42
N VAL A 136 -1.94 4.64 9.89
CA VAL A 136 -2.29 5.55 10.98
C VAL A 136 -2.10 6.97 10.50
N HIS A 137 -3.05 7.84 10.78
CA HIS A 137 -2.98 9.25 10.44
C HIS A 137 -2.00 9.97 11.40
N VAL A 138 -1.42 11.08 10.95
CA VAL A 138 -0.52 11.92 11.77
C VAL A 138 -1.10 12.31 13.15
N THR A 139 -2.41 12.32 13.30
CA THR A 139 -3.09 12.55 14.60
C THR A 139 -3.21 11.30 15.48
N GLY A 140 -2.61 10.17 15.08
CA GLY A 140 -2.66 8.90 15.83
C GLY A 140 -3.92 8.06 15.59
N ARG A 141 -4.88 8.53 14.77
CA ARG A 141 -6.08 7.74 14.47
C ARG A 141 -5.79 6.64 13.46
N THR A 142 -6.31 5.45 13.71
CA THR A 142 -6.20 4.33 12.78
C THR A 142 -7.15 4.51 11.60
N ILE A 143 -6.62 4.43 10.38
CA ILE A 143 -7.41 4.59 9.15
C ILE A 143 -8.31 3.37 8.93
N PRO A 144 -9.61 3.56 8.63
CA PRO A 144 -10.52 2.46 8.31
C PRO A 144 -10.23 1.84 6.94
N GLY A 145 -10.77 0.63 6.69
CA GLY A 145 -10.65 -0.08 5.41
C GLY A 145 -9.48 -1.04 5.31
N GLN A 146 -8.63 -1.16 6.32
CA GLN A 146 -7.47 -2.06 6.33
C GLN A 146 -7.68 -3.36 7.14
N PHE A 147 -8.83 -3.51 7.78
CA PHE A 147 -9.19 -4.64 8.64
C PHE A 147 -10.24 -5.53 8.00
N ALA A 148 -10.61 -6.60 8.70
CA ALA A 148 -11.61 -7.55 8.25
C ALA A 148 -13.06 -7.03 8.38
N GLY A 149 -13.32 -6.00 9.19
CA GLY A 149 -14.64 -5.42 9.35
C GLY A 149 -15.72 -6.48 9.61
N GLU A 150 -16.74 -6.52 8.75
CA GLU A 150 -17.87 -7.44 8.87
C GLU A 150 -17.52 -8.95 8.81
N MET A 151 -16.34 -9.31 8.31
CA MET A 151 -15.88 -10.70 8.37
C MET A 151 -15.40 -11.12 9.76
N GLY A 152 -15.12 -10.15 10.62
CA GLY A 152 -14.64 -10.37 11.99
C GLY A 152 -13.12 -10.47 12.10
N PRO A 153 -12.57 -10.15 13.29
CA PRO A 153 -11.13 -9.91 13.50
C PRO A 153 -10.23 -11.13 13.27
N ARG A 154 -10.79 -12.35 13.25
CA ARG A 154 -10.01 -13.56 12.90
C ARG A 154 -9.50 -13.57 11.47
N PHE A 155 -10.07 -12.73 10.62
CA PHE A 155 -9.68 -12.57 9.21
C PHE A 155 -8.85 -11.31 8.96
N ASP A 156 -8.46 -10.58 10.01
CA ASP A 156 -7.51 -9.49 9.86
C ASP A 156 -6.23 -10.00 9.20
N PRO A 157 -5.65 -9.24 8.27
CA PRO A 157 -4.36 -9.58 7.71
C PRO A 157 -3.29 -9.52 8.81
N TRP A 158 -2.18 -10.17 8.57
CA TRP A 158 -1.05 -10.08 9.47
C TRP A 158 -0.38 -8.71 9.35
N PHE A 159 -0.53 -7.87 10.36
CA PHE A 159 0.16 -6.60 10.43
C PHE A 159 1.57 -6.80 10.98
N ILE A 160 2.57 -6.44 10.17
CA ILE A 160 3.98 -6.44 10.55
C ILE A 160 4.35 -5.01 10.88
N GLU A 161 4.84 -4.77 12.08
CA GLU A 161 5.31 -3.44 12.47
C GLU A 161 6.82 -3.37 12.26
N ALA A 162 7.22 -2.74 11.15
CA ALA A 162 8.61 -2.57 10.75
C ALA A 162 9.09 -1.12 10.86
N SER A 163 8.26 -0.23 11.41
CA SER A 163 8.58 1.18 11.54
C SER A 163 8.33 1.71 12.95
N ASN A 164 9.08 2.72 13.32
CA ASN A 164 8.94 3.36 14.64
C ASN A 164 7.89 4.49 14.58
N TYR A 165 6.63 4.11 14.43
CA TYR A 165 5.52 5.04 14.25
C TYR A 165 5.18 5.88 15.48
N ARG A 166 5.64 5.54 16.68
CA ARG A 166 5.14 6.07 17.96
C ARG A 166 5.61 7.46 18.37
N ASP A 167 6.35 8.16 17.53
CA ASP A 167 6.77 9.52 17.85
C ASP A 167 5.72 10.53 17.37
N ALA A 168 5.12 11.27 18.29
CA ALA A 168 4.15 12.34 18.02
C ALA A 168 4.71 13.46 17.11
N SER A 169 6.00 13.48 16.87
CA SER A 169 6.70 14.41 15.98
C SER A 169 6.87 13.86 14.56
N TYR A 170 6.30 12.73 14.25
CA TYR A 170 6.38 12.11 12.94
C TYR A 170 5.48 12.83 11.92
N VAL A 171 6.06 13.61 11.08
CA VAL A 171 5.31 14.47 10.15
C VAL A 171 5.21 13.89 8.74
N HIS A 172 6.06 12.94 8.34
CA HIS A 172 6.13 12.50 6.96
C HIS A 172 6.53 11.03 6.79
N GLY A 173 5.61 10.24 6.26
CA GLY A 173 5.89 9.00 5.55
C GLY A 173 6.55 7.86 6.33
N ALA A 174 6.51 6.70 5.79
CA ALA A 174 6.74 5.44 6.48
C ALA A 174 8.13 4.81 6.24
N PHE A 175 9.13 5.54 5.75
CA PHE A 175 10.42 4.93 5.45
C PHE A 175 11.57 5.58 6.20
N PRO A 176 12.02 4.93 7.22
CA PRO A 176 13.12 5.35 8.08
C PRO A 176 14.47 5.43 7.36
N GLU A 177 14.65 4.69 6.27
CA GLU A 177 15.91 4.65 5.49
C GLU A 177 16.24 5.96 4.81
N TYR A 178 15.26 6.82 4.62
CA TYR A 178 15.46 8.10 3.94
C TYR A 178 15.63 9.30 4.86
N GLY A 179 15.74 9.08 6.16
CA GLY A 179 16.01 10.14 7.13
C GLY A 179 15.07 11.34 6.95
N PHE A 180 13.80 11.18 7.23
CA PHE A 180 12.83 12.25 7.03
C PHE A 180 13.19 13.48 7.83
N GLN A 181 13.23 14.62 7.17
CA GLN A 181 13.37 15.90 7.83
C GLN A 181 12.11 16.17 8.63
N ARG A 182 12.28 16.34 9.93
CA ARG A 182 11.21 16.87 10.80
C ARG A 182 10.90 18.32 10.38
N ALA A 183 9.71 18.80 10.74
CA ALA A 183 9.35 20.20 10.52
C ALA A 183 10.33 21.20 11.17
N ASP A 184 11.10 20.74 12.17
CA ASP A 184 12.18 21.50 12.82
C ASP A 184 13.54 21.36 12.14
N GLY A 185 13.64 20.69 10.98
CA GLY A 185 14.86 20.48 10.23
C GLY A 185 15.82 19.42 10.81
N LYS A 186 15.43 18.74 11.90
CA LYS A 186 16.29 17.70 12.52
C LYS A 186 16.02 16.36 11.90
N THR A 187 17.08 15.65 11.54
CA THR A 187 17.02 14.25 11.12
C THR A 187 16.94 13.37 12.36
N THR A 188 15.90 12.58 12.49
CA THR A 188 15.82 11.58 13.57
C THR A 188 16.44 10.28 13.07
N PRO A 189 17.45 9.72 13.77
CA PRO A 189 17.90 8.37 13.47
C PRO A 189 16.73 7.40 13.63
N ALA A 190 16.51 6.61 12.63
CA ALA A 190 15.47 5.60 12.69
C ALA A 190 15.95 4.43 13.55
N ASN A 191 15.43 4.31 14.74
CA ASN A 191 15.54 3.08 15.52
C ASN A 191 14.45 2.13 15.04
N TYR A 192 14.82 1.24 14.13
CA TYR A 192 13.92 0.21 13.62
C TYR A 192 13.67 -0.84 14.67
N ARG A 193 12.41 -1.12 14.89
CA ARG A 193 11.98 -2.32 15.57
C ARG A 193 11.10 -3.11 14.60
N PHE A 194 11.59 -4.26 14.19
CA PHE A 194 10.79 -5.21 13.47
C PHE A 194 10.00 -6.04 14.49
N GLU A 195 8.69 -5.89 14.49
CA GLU A 195 7.78 -6.72 15.28
C GLU A 195 6.91 -7.54 14.33
N ALA A 196 7.04 -8.84 14.43
CA ALA A 196 6.19 -9.80 13.73
C ALA A 196 5.31 -10.54 14.74
N PRO A 197 4.24 -9.90 15.24
CA PRO A 197 3.39 -10.51 16.25
C PRO A 197 2.74 -11.79 15.70
N ARG A 198 2.64 -12.81 16.51
CA ARG A 198 2.06 -14.12 16.20
C ARG A 198 2.83 -14.95 15.16
N LEU A 199 4.09 -14.65 14.92
CA LEU A 199 4.97 -15.55 14.18
C LEU A 199 5.52 -16.60 15.15
N GLU A 200 4.90 -17.75 15.19
CA GLU A 200 5.45 -18.91 15.89
C GLU A 200 6.24 -19.74 14.88
N LEU A 201 7.50 -20.00 15.20
CA LEU A 201 8.27 -20.98 14.45
C LEU A 201 7.63 -22.36 14.69
N GLY A 202 7.32 -23.08 13.61
CA GLY A 202 6.84 -24.45 13.75
C GLY A 202 7.84 -25.29 14.55
N HIS A 203 7.36 -26.23 15.33
CA HIS A 203 8.17 -27.09 16.20
C HIS A 203 9.34 -27.77 15.49
N ASP A 204 9.27 -27.89 14.16
CA ASP A 204 10.30 -28.50 13.31
C ASP A 204 11.27 -27.49 12.68
N THR A 205 11.16 -26.20 13.01
CA THR A 205 12.03 -25.17 12.44
C THR A 205 13.19 -24.91 13.40
N LEU A 206 14.32 -25.56 13.16
CA LEU A 206 15.55 -25.31 13.91
C LEU A 206 16.04 -23.87 13.67
N PRO A 207 16.56 -23.18 14.70
CA PRO A 207 17.13 -21.82 14.58
C PRO A 207 18.14 -21.67 13.45
N ASP A 208 18.98 -22.67 13.21
CA ASP A 208 20.00 -22.71 12.16
C ASP A 208 19.43 -22.56 10.73
N ARG A 209 18.17 -22.92 10.50
CA ARG A 209 17.50 -22.73 9.21
C ARG A 209 17.07 -21.29 8.97
N VAL A 210 16.88 -20.51 10.02
CA VAL A 210 16.55 -19.08 9.93
C VAL A 210 17.81 -18.30 9.57
N GLU A 211 18.94 -18.59 10.20
CA GLU A 211 20.21 -17.92 9.94
C GLU A 211 20.77 -18.19 8.52
N SER A 212 20.51 -19.36 7.95
CA SER A 212 20.97 -19.71 6.60
C SER A 212 20.23 -18.98 5.45
N ARG A 213 19.15 -18.27 5.74
CA ARG A 213 18.37 -17.46 4.77
C ARG A 213 18.63 -15.97 4.81
N THR A 214 19.46 -15.52 5.75
CA THR A 214 19.85 -14.12 5.94
C THR A 214 21.24 -13.80 5.39
N ARG A 215 21.87 -14.72 4.67
CA ARG A 215 23.16 -14.53 3.97
C ARG A 215 22.98 -14.46 2.47
#